data_6e2409695779196a6290af0ccd9ed7e1
#
_entry.id   6e2409695779196a6290af0ccd9ed7e1
#
_cell.length_a   1.000
_cell.length_b   1.000
_cell.length_c   1.000
_cell.angle_alpha   90.00
_cell.angle_beta   90.00
_cell.angle_gamma   90.00
#
_symmetry.space_group_name_H-M   'P 1'
#
loop_
_entity.id
_entity.type
_entity.pdbx_description
1 polymer ?
#
loop_
_entity_poly.entity_id
_entity_poly.type
_entity_poly.pdbx_seq_one_letter_code
_entity_poly.pdbx_strand_id
1 'polypeptide(L)'
;MRRFCLLLLLFSVNISIADNTIVAIVNEDVITLDSIEWQLNVASSYNEKIDIVNRQIDLLLQLNIVNELGIEPENEEINGALIQLAQNNRISLSELKSHPQFTLFVEQIIETLSVIKLEQSITKDFKPELSENEILQNCSIEKSTGVKQIKIVQIIISEILDSDSSKSDQKNAVVGFLEKLSKHITKGASFEALAKLHSQHPSYYNGGLSEWLNVNTPNIEFFDSLEDGKVSKVYETDRAWAIAIKVDERYINSDIESCKQQIKNQKSKTYYLQWLKELRDSAYIEIYTDKL
;
A
#
# COMPACT_ATOMS: atom_id res chain seq x y z
N MET A 1 -51.62 72.89 14.36
CA MET A 1 -51.38 71.96 13.24
C MET A 1 -49.92 71.70 13.08
N ARG A 2 -49.43 70.53 13.60
CA ARG A 2 -48.05 70.15 13.62
C ARG A 2 -47.79 69.13 12.50
N ARG A 3 -47.09 69.57 11.46
CA ARG A 3 -46.73 68.70 10.32
C ARG A 3 -45.57 67.82 10.72
N PHE A 4 -45.79 66.49 10.83
CA PHE A 4 -44.78 65.46 11.05
C PHE A 4 -44.21 65.05 9.69
N CYS A 5 -43.00 65.51 9.38
CA CYS A 5 -42.25 64.99 8.17
C CYS A 5 -41.62 63.68 8.51
N LEU A 6 -42.15 62.61 7.96
CA LEU A 6 -41.56 61.26 8.05
C LEU A 6 -40.43 61.17 7.02
N LEU A 7 -39.17 61.19 7.46
CA LEU A 7 -38.01 61.00 6.64
C LEU A 7 -37.83 59.48 6.46
N LEU A 8 -38.20 58.99 5.26
CA LEU A 8 -37.92 57.58 4.84
C LEU A 8 -36.43 57.47 4.46
N LEU A 9 -35.60 56.93 5.39
CA LEU A 9 -34.24 56.51 5.09
C LEU A 9 -34.29 55.21 4.27
N LEU A 10 -34.09 55.31 2.95
CA LEU A 10 -33.83 54.20 2.07
C LEU A 10 -32.43 53.66 2.37
N PHE A 11 -32.35 52.59 3.17
CA PHE A 11 -31.15 51.77 3.28
C PHE A 11 -30.98 50.99 1.99
N SER A 12 -30.13 51.45 1.09
CA SER A 12 -29.65 50.67 -0.05
C SER A 12 -28.69 49.61 0.50
N VAL A 13 -29.21 48.40 0.68
CA VAL A 13 -28.40 47.19 0.89
C VAL A 13 -27.68 46.95 -0.41
N ASN A 14 -26.40 47.29 -0.48
CA ASN A 14 -25.50 46.79 -1.53
C ASN A 14 -25.34 45.31 -1.28
N ILE A 15 -26.09 44.47 -1.95
CA ILE A 15 -25.84 43.05 -2.10
C ILE A 15 -24.62 42.99 -3.02
N SER A 16 -23.42 42.87 -2.48
CA SER A 16 -22.25 42.41 -3.22
C SER A 16 -22.53 40.96 -3.59
N ILE A 17 -23.04 40.73 -4.81
CA ILE A 17 -22.97 39.43 -5.43
C ILE A 17 -21.47 39.24 -5.67
N ALA A 18 -20.84 38.36 -4.92
CA ALA A 18 -19.52 37.86 -5.26
C ALA A 18 -19.68 37.19 -6.63
N ASP A 19 -19.19 37.85 -7.66
CA ASP A 19 -19.23 37.37 -9.05
C ASP A 19 -18.14 36.30 -9.13
N ASN A 20 -18.52 35.04 -8.80
CA ASN A 20 -17.61 33.92 -8.78
C ASN A 20 -17.27 33.57 -10.24
N THR A 21 -16.18 34.13 -10.75
CA THR A 21 -15.78 34.06 -12.14
C THR A 21 -15.46 32.60 -12.52
N ILE A 22 -16.15 32.06 -13.52
CA ILE A 22 -15.86 30.74 -14.08
C ILE A 22 -14.58 30.84 -14.92
N VAL A 23 -13.62 29.95 -14.63
CA VAL A 23 -12.34 29.83 -15.35
C VAL A 23 -12.29 28.59 -16.23
N ALA A 24 -13.07 27.56 -15.95
CA ALA A 24 -13.23 26.43 -16.85
C ALA A 24 -14.60 25.76 -16.65
N ILE A 25 -15.10 25.13 -17.73
CA ILE A 25 -16.25 24.23 -17.73
C ILE A 25 -15.74 22.83 -18.09
N VAL A 26 -16.17 21.82 -17.35
CA VAL A 26 -15.78 20.40 -17.53
C VAL A 26 -17.05 19.57 -17.45
N ASN A 27 -17.57 19.11 -18.59
CA ASN A 27 -18.88 18.45 -18.70
C ASN A 27 -19.99 19.33 -18.13
N GLU A 28 -20.63 18.89 -17.02
CA GLU A 28 -21.69 19.63 -16.32
C GLU A 28 -21.15 20.47 -15.13
N ASP A 29 -19.86 20.38 -14.84
CA ASP A 29 -19.21 21.04 -13.70
C ASP A 29 -18.46 22.30 -14.11
N VAL A 30 -18.21 23.17 -13.13
CA VAL A 30 -17.48 24.41 -13.33
C VAL A 30 -16.31 24.54 -12.33
N ILE A 31 -15.20 25.08 -12.81
CA ILE A 31 -14.10 25.52 -11.97
C ILE A 31 -14.18 27.04 -11.89
N THR A 32 -14.23 27.55 -10.67
CA THR A 32 -14.31 28.99 -10.42
C THR A 32 -12.97 29.57 -9.99
N LEU A 33 -12.79 30.86 -10.20
CA LEU A 33 -11.57 31.56 -9.80
C LEU A 33 -11.32 31.40 -8.30
N ASP A 34 -12.33 31.57 -7.47
CA ASP A 34 -12.23 31.45 -6.01
C ASP A 34 -11.75 30.08 -5.56
N SER A 35 -12.17 29.02 -6.25
CA SER A 35 -11.79 27.63 -5.89
C SER A 35 -10.30 27.34 -6.05
N ILE A 36 -9.62 28.11 -6.90
CA ILE A 36 -8.19 27.93 -7.23
C ILE A 36 -7.35 29.19 -6.95
N GLU A 37 -7.93 30.25 -6.40
CA GLU A 37 -7.27 31.55 -6.22
C GLU A 37 -5.95 31.43 -5.44
N TRP A 38 -5.94 30.66 -4.35
CA TRP A 38 -4.74 30.47 -3.54
C TRP A 38 -3.58 29.83 -4.32
N GLN A 39 -3.88 28.93 -5.28
CA GLN A 39 -2.89 28.30 -6.15
C GLN A 39 -2.41 29.31 -7.22
N LEU A 40 -3.33 30.09 -7.78
CA LEU A 40 -2.99 31.10 -8.78
C LEU A 40 -2.12 32.22 -8.21
N ASN A 41 -2.32 32.57 -6.94
CA ASN A 41 -1.54 33.60 -6.26
C ASN A 41 -0.07 33.26 -6.05
N VAL A 42 0.28 31.98 -6.06
CA VAL A 42 1.69 31.52 -5.96
C VAL A 42 2.33 31.25 -7.33
N ALA A 43 1.54 31.30 -8.40
CA ALA A 43 2.05 31.08 -9.75
C ALA A 43 2.90 32.27 -10.21
N SER A 44 4.11 31.99 -10.72
CA SER A 44 5.08 32.98 -11.15
C SER A 44 4.90 33.42 -12.61
N SER A 45 4.10 32.67 -13.39
CA SER A 45 3.89 32.93 -14.81
C SER A 45 2.48 32.56 -15.26
N TYR A 46 2.09 33.10 -16.41
CA TYR A 46 0.81 32.76 -17.04
C TYR A 46 0.73 31.25 -17.40
N ASN A 47 1.81 30.66 -17.87
CA ASN A 47 1.84 29.22 -18.17
C ASN A 47 1.60 28.38 -16.92
N GLU A 48 2.16 28.76 -15.77
CA GLU A 48 1.89 28.07 -14.49
C GLU A 48 0.42 28.18 -14.08
N LYS A 49 -0.24 29.32 -14.35
CA LYS A 49 -1.67 29.46 -14.12
C LYS A 49 -2.48 28.49 -14.98
N ILE A 50 -2.16 28.38 -16.26
CA ILE A 50 -2.78 27.40 -17.17
C ILE A 50 -2.54 25.97 -16.67
N ASP A 51 -1.35 25.64 -16.21
CA ASP A 51 -1.05 24.31 -15.65
C ASP A 51 -1.85 24.02 -14.37
N ILE A 52 -2.10 25.02 -13.53
CA ILE A 52 -2.96 24.90 -12.35
C ILE A 52 -4.38 24.55 -12.79
N VAL A 53 -4.95 25.29 -13.74
CA VAL A 53 -6.28 25.01 -14.27
C VAL A 53 -6.36 23.60 -14.87
N ASN A 54 -5.37 23.19 -15.65
CA ASN A 54 -5.31 21.86 -16.24
C ASN A 54 -5.28 20.75 -15.17
N ARG A 55 -4.47 20.91 -14.12
CA ARG A 55 -4.46 19.95 -13.00
C ARG A 55 -5.79 19.89 -12.27
N GLN A 56 -6.47 21.02 -12.11
CA GLN A 56 -7.79 21.05 -11.49
C GLN A 56 -8.86 20.38 -12.36
N ILE A 57 -8.77 20.52 -13.68
CA ILE A 57 -9.63 19.80 -14.63
C ILE A 57 -9.41 18.29 -14.49
N ASP A 58 -8.16 17.83 -14.48
CA ASP A 58 -7.83 16.42 -14.32
C ASP A 58 -8.29 15.86 -12.97
N LEU A 59 -8.19 16.64 -11.91
CA LEU A 59 -8.70 16.27 -10.58
C LEU A 59 -10.23 16.12 -10.61
N LEU A 60 -10.94 17.10 -11.17
CA LEU A 60 -12.39 17.08 -11.25
C LEU A 60 -12.92 15.88 -12.05
N LEU A 61 -12.30 15.58 -13.19
CA LEU A 61 -12.63 14.41 -13.99
C LEU A 61 -12.46 13.11 -13.20
N GLN A 62 -11.36 12.98 -12.44
CA GLN A 62 -11.11 11.81 -11.59
C GLN A 62 -12.13 11.71 -10.45
N LEU A 63 -12.45 12.82 -9.78
CA LEU A 63 -13.44 12.85 -8.71
C LEU A 63 -14.85 12.50 -9.20
N ASN A 64 -15.19 12.85 -10.43
CA ASN A 64 -16.46 12.43 -11.04
C ASN A 64 -16.52 10.89 -11.18
N ILE A 65 -15.45 10.25 -11.64
CA ILE A 65 -15.38 8.78 -11.69
C ILE A 65 -15.37 8.15 -10.29
N VAL A 66 -14.68 8.78 -9.33
CA VAL A 66 -14.72 8.36 -7.90
C VAL A 66 -16.16 8.32 -7.41
N ASN A 67 -16.94 9.37 -7.65
CA ASN A 67 -18.35 9.48 -7.26
C ASN A 67 -19.23 8.44 -7.97
N GLU A 68 -19.04 8.26 -9.29
CA GLU A 68 -19.77 7.26 -10.09
C GLU A 68 -19.53 5.83 -9.60
N LEU A 69 -18.30 5.51 -9.20
CA LEU A 69 -17.90 4.18 -8.73
C LEU A 69 -18.12 3.99 -7.22
N GLY A 70 -18.47 5.04 -6.48
CA GLY A 70 -18.63 5.00 -5.03
C GLY A 70 -17.32 4.70 -4.29
N ILE A 71 -16.20 5.20 -4.80
CA ILE A 71 -14.87 4.99 -4.22
C ILE A 71 -14.61 6.05 -3.15
N GLU A 72 -14.90 5.72 -1.89
CA GLU A 72 -14.66 6.62 -0.75
C GLU A 72 -13.51 6.09 0.13
N PRO A 73 -12.67 6.98 0.69
CA PRO A 73 -11.70 6.58 1.69
C PRO A 73 -12.38 6.27 3.03
N GLU A 74 -11.86 5.29 3.75
CA GLU A 74 -12.36 4.92 5.07
C GLU A 74 -11.91 5.94 6.13
N ASN A 75 -12.67 6.04 7.22
CA ASN A 75 -12.34 6.98 8.31
C ASN A 75 -10.95 6.74 8.93
N GLU A 76 -10.51 5.48 8.96
CA GLU A 76 -9.18 5.09 9.44
C GLU A 76 -8.09 5.62 8.53
N GLU A 77 -8.29 5.58 7.21
CA GLU A 77 -7.34 6.11 6.22
C GLU A 77 -7.23 7.64 6.35
N ILE A 78 -8.37 8.34 6.47
CA ILE A 78 -8.41 9.79 6.67
C ILE A 78 -7.69 10.19 7.97
N ASN A 79 -7.99 9.50 9.08
CA ASN A 79 -7.35 9.75 10.36
C ASN A 79 -5.84 9.45 10.30
N GLY A 80 -5.43 8.38 9.65
CA GLY A 80 -4.02 8.07 9.43
C GLY A 80 -3.28 9.17 8.67
N ALA A 81 -3.88 9.70 7.60
CA ALA A 81 -3.31 10.80 6.82
C ALA A 81 -3.22 12.10 7.63
N LEU A 82 -4.24 12.42 8.45
CA LEU A 82 -4.22 13.59 9.35
C LEU A 82 -3.12 13.49 10.40
N ILE A 83 -2.91 12.30 10.99
CA ILE A 83 -1.81 12.05 11.93
C ILE A 83 -0.47 12.29 11.25
N GLN A 84 -0.30 11.75 10.03
CA GLN A 84 0.93 11.92 9.27
C GLN A 84 1.17 13.38 8.87
N LEU A 85 0.13 14.11 8.48
CA LEU A 85 0.21 15.54 8.19
C LEU A 85 0.68 16.33 9.44
N ALA A 86 0.11 16.05 10.61
CA ALA A 86 0.52 16.67 11.86
C ALA A 86 1.98 16.38 12.21
N GLN A 87 2.42 15.11 12.09
CA GLN A 87 3.80 14.69 12.33
C GLN A 87 4.79 15.38 11.37
N ASN A 88 4.47 15.44 10.08
CA ASN A 88 5.33 16.09 9.07
C ASN A 88 5.51 17.58 9.35
N ASN A 89 4.48 18.24 9.92
CA ASN A 89 4.51 19.64 10.32
C ASN A 89 5.00 19.84 11.76
N ARG A 90 5.37 18.76 12.48
CA ARG A 90 5.87 18.81 13.87
C ARG A 90 4.89 19.43 14.85
N ILE A 91 3.60 19.24 14.62
CA ILE A 91 2.51 19.68 15.49
C ILE A 91 1.71 18.46 16.01
N SER A 92 0.96 18.64 17.07
CA SER A 92 0.04 17.61 17.54
C SER A 92 -1.22 17.54 16.66
N LEU A 93 -1.87 16.37 16.63
CA LEU A 93 -3.17 16.23 15.94
C LEU A 93 -4.22 17.18 16.52
N SER A 94 -4.15 17.51 17.81
CA SER A 94 -5.05 18.47 18.46
C SER A 94 -4.85 19.89 17.94
N GLU A 95 -3.59 20.30 17.75
CA GLU A 95 -3.26 21.59 17.14
C GLU A 95 -3.71 21.65 15.68
N LEU A 96 -3.50 20.59 14.90
CA LEU A 96 -4.00 20.51 13.53
C LEU A 96 -5.52 20.66 13.48
N LYS A 97 -6.26 19.98 14.37
CA LYS A 97 -7.73 20.06 14.47
C LYS A 97 -8.25 21.43 14.87
N SER A 98 -7.46 22.21 15.59
CA SER A 98 -7.82 23.59 15.98
C SER A 98 -7.45 24.65 14.93
N HIS A 99 -6.79 24.23 13.83
CA HIS A 99 -6.39 25.16 12.77
C HIS A 99 -7.62 25.71 12.02
N PRO A 100 -7.68 27.00 11.71
CA PRO A 100 -8.83 27.60 11.01
C PRO A 100 -9.17 26.93 9.67
N GLN A 101 -8.18 26.37 8.98
CA GLN A 101 -8.33 25.67 7.69
C GLN A 101 -8.46 24.16 7.84
N PHE A 102 -8.76 23.64 9.03
CA PHE A 102 -8.83 22.18 9.24
C PHE A 102 -9.79 21.49 8.30
N THR A 103 -10.98 22.05 8.07
CA THR A 103 -11.97 21.50 7.13
C THR A 103 -11.39 21.37 5.72
N LEU A 104 -10.68 22.39 5.24
CA LEU A 104 -10.01 22.35 3.94
C LEU A 104 -8.95 21.25 3.86
N PHE A 105 -8.16 21.06 4.93
CA PHE A 105 -7.18 19.98 4.97
C PHE A 105 -7.84 18.60 4.91
N VAL A 106 -8.98 18.42 5.60
CA VAL A 106 -9.74 17.16 5.53
C VAL A 106 -10.28 16.91 4.12
N GLU A 107 -10.85 17.91 3.47
CA GLU A 107 -11.35 17.84 2.09
C GLU A 107 -10.22 17.44 1.13
N GLN A 108 -9.07 18.11 1.18
CA GLN A 108 -7.91 17.79 0.35
C GLN A 108 -7.35 16.39 0.59
N ILE A 109 -7.39 15.89 1.84
CA ILE A 109 -7.00 14.51 2.16
C ILE A 109 -7.99 13.52 1.55
N ILE A 110 -9.29 13.77 1.66
CA ILE A 110 -10.34 12.92 1.07
C ILE A 110 -10.16 12.86 -0.46
N GLU A 111 -10.01 13.99 -1.13
CA GLU A 111 -9.76 14.05 -2.57
C GLU A 111 -8.51 13.26 -2.97
N THR A 112 -7.40 13.47 -2.25
CA THR A 112 -6.13 12.78 -2.52
C THR A 112 -6.26 11.27 -2.35
N LEU A 113 -6.85 10.82 -1.24
CA LEU A 113 -7.06 9.39 -0.97
C LEU A 113 -8.02 8.76 -1.98
N SER A 114 -9.06 9.47 -2.38
CA SER A 114 -10.02 9.02 -3.38
C SER A 114 -9.35 8.80 -4.74
N VAL A 115 -8.50 9.73 -5.17
CA VAL A 115 -7.72 9.60 -6.43
C VAL A 115 -6.73 8.44 -6.35
N ILE A 116 -6.06 8.25 -5.20
CA ILE A 116 -5.16 7.09 -4.99
C ILE A 116 -5.95 5.77 -5.11
N LYS A 117 -7.12 5.68 -4.48
CA LYS A 117 -7.99 4.49 -4.57
C LYS A 117 -8.51 4.26 -5.99
N LEU A 118 -8.82 5.34 -6.71
CA LEU A 118 -9.19 5.26 -8.13
C LEU A 118 -8.04 4.71 -8.97
N GLU A 119 -6.81 5.23 -8.81
CA GLU A 119 -5.63 4.71 -9.50
C GLU A 119 -5.44 3.21 -9.23
N GLN A 120 -5.58 2.79 -7.97
CA GLN A 120 -5.50 1.38 -7.59
C GLN A 120 -6.61 0.55 -8.25
N SER A 121 -7.84 1.07 -8.32
CA SER A 121 -8.97 0.39 -8.96
C SER A 121 -8.76 0.21 -10.47
N ILE A 122 -8.33 1.27 -11.15
CA ILE A 122 -8.08 1.26 -12.60
C ILE A 122 -6.89 0.35 -12.97
N THR A 123 -5.86 0.30 -12.11
CA THR A 123 -4.66 -0.49 -12.38
C THR A 123 -4.72 -1.91 -11.81
N LYS A 124 -5.77 -2.28 -11.09
CA LYS A 124 -5.91 -3.56 -10.36
C LYS A 124 -5.64 -4.79 -11.23
N ASP A 125 -6.20 -4.80 -12.44
CA ASP A 125 -6.10 -5.92 -13.37
C ASP A 125 -4.96 -5.76 -14.39
N PHE A 126 -4.27 -4.64 -14.36
CA PHE A 126 -3.11 -4.40 -15.21
C PHE A 126 -1.89 -5.15 -14.69
N LYS A 127 -1.40 -6.11 -15.46
CA LYS A 127 -0.22 -6.93 -15.15
C LYS A 127 0.92 -6.57 -16.09
N PRO A 128 1.78 -5.60 -15.72
CA PRO A 128 2.88 -5.20 -16.58
C PRO A 128 3.88 -6.34 -16.77
N GLU A 129 4.08 -6.75 -18.02
CA GLU A 129 5.14 -7.67 -18.39
C GLU A 129 6.48 -6.94 -18.48
N LEU A 130 7.55 -7.61 -18.05
CA LEU A 130 8.91 -7.13 -18.13
C LEU A 130 9.69 -8.01 -19.09
N SER A 131 10.26 -7.41 -20.12
CA SER A 131 11.21 -8.13 -20.98
C SER A 131 12.60 -8.20 -20.32
N GLU A 132 13.37 -9.22 -20.68
CA GLU A 132 14.76 -9.34 -20.24
C GLU A 132 15.60 -8.11 -20.61
N ASN A 133 15.37 -7.54 -21.80
CA ASN A 133 16.08 -6.33 -22.23
C ASN A 133 15.77 -5.11 -21.36
N GLU A 134 14.51 -4.94 -20.93
CA GLU A 134 14.14 -3.86 -20.01
C GLU A 134 14.84 -4.01 -18.66
N ILE A 135 14.91 -5.24 -18.16
CA ILE A 135 15.61 -5.52 -16.89
C ILE A 135 17.09 -5.23 -17.04
N LEU A 136 17.73 -5.68 -18.13
CA LEU A 136 19.16 -5.46 -18.38
C LEU A 136 19.50 -3.98 -18.58
N GLN A 137 18.62 -3.21 -19.20
CA GLN A 137 18.86 -1.78 -19.45
C GLN A 137 18.64 -0.90 -18.23
N ASN A 138 17.67 -1.24 -17.38
CA ASN A 138 17.26 -0.39 -16.27
C ASN A 138 17.78 -0.85 -14.90
N CYS A 139 18.11 -2.14 -14.76
CA CYS A 139 18.60 -2.69 -13.51
C CYS A 139 20.09 -3.00 -13.63
N SER A 140 20.92 -2.27 -12.92
CA SER A 140 22.36 -2.54 -12.86
C SER A 140 22.59 -3.93 -12.28
N ILE A 141 23.05 -4.88 -13.12
CA ILE A 141 23.45 -6.21 -12.70
C ILE A 141 24.90 -6.16 -12.26
N GLU A 142 25.20 -5.36 -11.25
CA GLU A 142 26.45 -5.61 -10.53
C GLU A 142 26.26 -6.92 -9.75
N LYS A 143 27.31 -7.75 -9.72
CA LYS A 143 27.35 -8.97 -8.91
C LYS A 143 27.36 -8.59 -7.41
N SER A 144 26.30 -7.95 -6.94
CA SER A 144 26.08 -7.79 -5.51
C SER A 144 25.76 -9.17 -4.92
N THR A 145 26.32 -9.47 -3.80
CA THR A 145 26.06 -10.68 -3.03
C THR A 145 24.56 -10.78 -2.78
N GLY A 146 23.88 -11.60 -3.59
CA GLY A 146 22.43 -11.80 -3.46
C GLY A 146 22.10 -12.31 -2.05
N VAL A 147 20.93 -11.95 -1.55
CA VAL A 147 20.41 -12.50 -0.30
C VAL A 147 20.11 -13.98 -0.52
N LYS A 148 20.81 -14.85 0.19
CA LYS A 148 20.55 -16.28 0.17
C LYS A 148 19.20 -16.56 0.83
N GLN A 149 18.36 -17.31 0.14
CA GLN A 149 17.09 -17.83 0.66
C GLN A 149 17.11 -19.35 0.60
N ILE A 150 16.49 -19.96 1.58
CA ILE A 150 16.32 -21.41 1.66
C ILE A 150 14.85 -21.77 1.79
N LYS A 151 14.48 -22.97 1.34
CA LYS A 151 13.22 -23.64 1.67
C LYS A 151 13.49 -24.84 2.54
N ILE A 152 12.65 -25.05 3.54
CA ILE A 152 12.68 -26.23 4.39
C ILE A 152 11.34 -26.92 4.39
N VAL A 153 11.34 -28.21 4.68
CA VAL A 153 10.16 -28.92 5.16
C VAL A 153 10.35 -29.16 6.65
N GLN A 154 9.29 -29.03 7.45
CA GLN A 154 9.37 -29.12 8.91
C GLN A 154 8.18 -29.88 9.50
N ILE A 155 8.44 -30.63 10.59
CA ILE A 155 7.42 -31.22 11.45
C ILE A 155 7.55 -30.55 12.80
N ILE A 156 6.51 -29.82 13.21
CA ILE A 156 6.46 -29.09 14.47
C ILE A 156 5.40 -29.69 15.36
N ILE A 157 5.76 -30.00 16.60
CA ILE A 157 4.86 -30.57 17.60
C ILE A 157 5.01 -29.79 18.90
N SER A 158 3.91 -29.27 19.42
CA SER A 158 3.86 -28.50 20.65
C SER A 158 3.61 -29.41 21.87
N GLU A 159 2.71 -30.40 21.72
CA GLU A 159 2.32 -31.29 22.83
C GLU A 159 1.88 -32.65 22.30
N ILE A 160 2.08 -33.69 23.11
CA ILE A 160 1.60 -35.06 22.87
C ILE A 160 0.79 -35.56 24.06
N LEU A 161 1.05 -35.01 25.27
CA LEU A 161 0.35 -35.40 26.53
C LEU A 161 -0.70 -34.36 26.89
N ASP A 162 -1.63 -34.78 27.76
CA ASP A 162 -2.67 -33.89 28.30
C ASP A 162 -2.07 -32.64 29.00
N SER A 163 -2.87 -31.58 29.08
CA SER A 163 -2.46 -30.29 29.62
C SER A 163 -1.95 -30.31 31.07
N ASP A 164 -2.28 -31.33 31.83
CA ASP A 164 -1.84 -31.50 33.22
C ASP A 164 -0.42 -32.09 33.37
N SER A 165 0.21 -32.50 32.27
CA SER A 165 1.60 -32.99 32.28
C SER A 165 2.58 -31.88 32.52
N SER A 166 3.67 -32.19 33.27
CA SER A 166 4.73 -31.20 33.44
C SER A 166 5.36 -30.83 32.11
N LYS A 167 5.85 -29.59 31.97
CA LYS A 167 6.58 -29.12 30.75
C LYS A 167 7.78 -30.02 30.40
N SER A 168 8.44 -30.63 31.43
CA SER A 168 9.56 -31.55 31.23
C SER A 168 9.07 -32.87 30.63
N ASP A 169 7.94 -33.39 31.07
CA ASP A 169 7.37 -34.66 30.56
C ASP A 169 6.91 -34.50 29.12
N GLN A 170 6.26 -33.39 28.81
CA GLN A 170 5.88 -33.02 27.42
C GLN A 170 7.09 -32.92 26.51
N LYS A 171 8.15 -32.20 26.94
CA LYS A 171 9.38 -32.08 26.19
C LYS A 171 9.97 -33.46 25.86
N ASN A 172 10.12 -34.32 26.88
CA ASN A 172 10.72 -35.64 26.70
C ASN A 172 9.89 -36.53 25.76
N ALA A 173 8.58 -36.46 25.86
CA ALA A 173 7.66 -37.19 24.99
C ALA A 173 7.74 -36.72 23.54
N VAL A 174 7.69 -35.39 23.31
CA VAL A 174 7.77 -34.80 21.98
C VAL A 174 9.11 -35.04 21.32
N VAL A 175 10.22 -34.80 22.03
CA VAL A 175 11.58 -35.04 21.52
C VAL A 175 11.75 -36.50 21.16
N GLY A 176 11.36 -37.44 22.04
CA GLY A 176 11.48 -38.87 21.77
C GLY A 176 10.60 -39.31 20.57
N PHE A 177 9.45 -38.67 20.36
CA PHE A 177 8.62 -38.93 19.20
C PHE A 177 9.24 -38.38 17.89
N LEU A 178 9.74 -37.16 17.90
CA LEU A 178 10.43 -36.55 16.76
C LEU A 178 11.69 -37.32 16.36
N GLU A 179 12.45 -37.82 17.33
CA GLU A 179 13.62 -38.72 17.07
C GLU A 179 13.20 -40.03 16.40
N LYS A 180 12.04 -40.60 16.77
CA LYS A 180 11.51 -41.80 16.07
C LYS A 180 11.13 -41.45 14.64
N LEU A 181 10.43 -40.32 14.39
CA LEU A 181 10.13 -39.85 13.04
C LEU A 181 11.39 -39.63 12.22
N SER A 182 12.43 -38.98 12.78
CA SER A 182 13.73 -38.76 12.14
C SER A 182 14.36 -40.10 11.70
N LYS A 183 14.34 -41.13 12.57
CA LYS A 183 14.81 -42.47 12.21
C LYS A 183 14.01 -43.14 11.08
N HIS A 184 12.71 -42.94 11.03
CA HIS A 184 11.87 -43.44 9.94
C HIS A 184 12.19 -42.75 8.63
N ILE A 185 12.34 -41.44 8.65
CA ILE A 185 12.67 -40.62 7.46
C ILE A 185 14.06 -41.03 6.92
N THR A 186 15.06 -41.19 7.80
CA THR A 186 16.41 -41.67 7.42
C THR A 186 16.38 -43.08 6.78
N LYS A 187 15.37 -43.89 7.11
CA LYS A 187 15.13 -45.19 6.49
C LYS A 187 14.27 -45.14 5.20
N GLY A 188 13.94 -43.97 4.72
CA GLY A 188 13.20 -43.79 3.46
C GLY A 188 11.71 -43.50 3.61
N ALA A 189 11.19 -43.25 4.81
CA ALA A 189 9.81 -42.78 4.97
C ALA A 189 9.66 -41.36 4.42
N SER A 190 8.51 -41.08 3.79
CA SER A 190 8.21 -39.76 3.25
C SER A 190 8.06 -38.72 4.36
N PHE A 191 8.89 -37.68 4.33
CA PHE A 191 8.77 -36.54 5.24
C PHE A 191 7.42 -35.86 5.10
N GLU A 192 6.98 -35.61 3.87
CA GLU A 192 5.70 -34.98 3.54
C GLU A 192 4.51 -35.74 4.16
N ALA A 193 4.49 -37.06 4.00
CA ALA A 193 3.43 -37.89 4.56
C ALA A 193 3.40 -37.82 6.09
N LEU A 194 4.57 -37.85 6.74
CA LEU A 194 4.69 -37.73 8.20
C LEU A 194 4.34 -36.32 8.69
N ALA A 195 4.67 -35.27 7.92
CA ALA A 195 4.27 -33.90 8.26
C ALA A 195 2.76 -33.72 8.19
N LYS A 196 2.10 -34.24 7.14
CA LYS A 196 0.64 -34.22 7.01
C LYS A 196 -0.08 -34.97 8.14
N LEU A 197 0.55 -36.03 8.65
CA LEU A 197 -0.05 -36.87 9.68
C LEU A 197 0.19 -36.34 11.11
N HIS A 198 1.34 -35.73 11.37
CA HIS A 198 1.80 -35.47 12.74
C HIS A 198 2.12 -34.02 13.04
N SER A 199 2.37 -33.16 12.05
CA SER A 199 2.72 -31.76 12.32
C SER A 199 1.52 -30.97 12.82
N GLN A 200 1.71 -30.19 13.86
CA GLN A 200 0.70 -29.28 14.44
C GLN A 200 0.85 -27.85 13.90
N HIS A 201 1.79 -27.61 13.01
CA HIS A 201 1.97 -26.33 12.35
C HIS A 201 1.06 -26.20 11.10
N PRO A 202 0.48 -25.04 10.79
CA PRO A 202 -0.40 -24.85 9.63
C PRO A 202 0.14 -25.35 8.30
N SER A 203 1.48 -25.38 8.10
CA SER A 203 2.10 -25.93 6.89
C SER A 203 1.90 -27.45 6.70
N TYR A 204 1.28 -28.16 7.65
CA TYR A 204 1.06 -29.61 7.57
C TYR A 204 0.33 -30.02 6.28
N TYR A 205 -0.66 -29.23 5.84
CA TYR A 205 -1.44 -29.51 4.62
C TYR A 205 -0.57 -29.53 3.35
N ASN A 206 0.55 -28.77 3.36
CA ASN A 206 1.53 -28.71 2.28
C ASN A 206 2.80 -29.54 2.62
N GLY A 207 2.65 -30.60 3.42
CA GLY A 207 3.77 -31.50 3.77
C GLY A 207 4.86 -30.85 4.62
N GLY A 208 4.53 -29.78 5.33
CA GLY A 208 5.46 -29.03 6.15
C GLY A 208 6.35 -28.02 5.40
N LEU A 209 6.09 -27.79 4.10
CA LEU A 209 6.89 -26.88 3.27
C LEU A 209 6.76 -25.43 3.75
N SER A 210 7.89 -24.75 3.91
CA SER A 210 7.95 -23.34 4.25
C SER A 210 7.84 -22.45 3.01
N GLU A 211 7.55 -21.16 3.24
CA GLU A 211 7.90 -20.12 2.28
C GLU A 211 9.42 -19.97 2.16
N TRP A 212 9.90 -19.11 1.26
CA TRP A 212 11.32 -18.78 1.15
C TRP A 212 11.79 -17.98 2.37
N LEU A 213 12.78 -18.51 3.09
CA LEU A 213 13.34 -17.92 4.31
C LEU A 213 14.67 -17.24 4.00
N ASN A 214 14.84 -15.98 4.41
CA ASN A 214 16.11 -15.26 4.28
C ASN A 214 17.12 -15.78 5.32
N VAL A 215 18.28 -16.22 4.89
CA VAL A 215 19.31 -16.77 5.78
C VAL A 215 19.80 -15.76 6.82
N ASN A 216 19.79 -14.47 6.49
CA ASN A 216 20.20 -13.39 7.40
C ASN A 216 19.17 -13.10 8.52
N THR A 217 18.03 -13.79 8.54
CA THR A 217 17.03 -13.62 9.61
C THR A 217 17.49 -14.42 10.84
N PRO A 218 17.39 -13.86 12.05
CA PRO A 218 17.72 -14.60 13.28
C PRO A 218 17.04 -15.96 13.32
N ASN A 219 17.74 -16.98 13.79
CA ASN A 219 17.33 -18.39 13.86
C ASN A 219 17.26 -19.15 12.52
N ILE A 220 17.48 -18.50 11.37
CA ILE A 220 17.47 -19.18 10.06
C ILE A 220 18.87 -19.70 9.69
N GLU A 221 19.95 -19.14 10.21
CA GLU A 221 21.34 -19.61 10.00
C GLU A 221 21.51 -21.09 10.36
N PHE A 222 20.79 -21.58 11.37
CA PHE A 222 20.80 -23.00 11.73
C PHE A 222 20.38 -23.89 10.55
N PHE A 223 19.35 -23.49 9.81
CA PHE A 223 18.85 -24.27 8.67
C PHE A 223 19.78 -24.20 7.46
N ASP A 224 20.51 -23.10 7.30
CA ASP A 224 21.50 -22.96 6.22
C ASP A 224 22.67 -23.95 6.41
N SER A 225 23.00 -24.24 7.64
CA SER A 225 24.07 -25.21 7.98
C SER A 225 23.65 -26.69 7.79
N LEU A 226 22.36 -26.96 7.52
CA LEU A 226 21.89 -28.31 7.28
C LEU A 226 22.41 -28.85 5.95
N GLU A 227 22.86 -30.09 5.98
CA GLU A 227 23.19 -30.83 4.74
C GLU A 227 21.88 -31.10 3.96
N ASP A 228 21.95 -30.90 2.64
CA ASP A 228 20.78 -31.06 1.77
C ASP A 228 20.19 -32.48 1.90
N GLY A 229 18.87 -32.54 2.08
CA GLY A 229 18.12 -33.76 2.21
C GLY A 229 18.31 -34.52 3.53
N LYS A 230 19.17 -34.06 4.45
CA LYS A 230 19.32 -34.67 5.76
C LYS A 230 18.39 -34.07 6.79
N VAL A 231 17.81 -34.95 7.64
CA VAL A 231 16.95 -34.50 8.75
C VAL A 231 17.81 -33.85 9.83
N SER A 232 17.39 -32.70 10.31
CA SER A 232 18.00 -31.97 11.43
C SER A 232 17.97 -32.80 12.73
N LYS A 233 18.79 -32.42 13.69
CA LYS A 233 18.50 -32.75 15.09
C LYS A 233 17.21 -32.08 15.51
N VAL A 234 16.55 -32.61 16.57
CA VAL A 234 15.42 -31.93 17.17
C VAL A 234 15.84 -30.58 17.70
N TYR A 235 15.16 -29.53 17.34
CA TYR A 235 15.38 -28.16 17.81
C TYR A 235 14.12 -27.59 18.47
N GLU A 236 14.34 -26.63 19.36
CA GLU A 236 13.27 -25.95 20.09
C GLU A 236 12.86 -24.69 19.36
N THR A 237 11.56 -24.44 19.28
CA THR A 237 10.96 -23.18 18.83
C THR A 237 10.34 -22.48 20.04
N ASP A 238 9.76 -21.29 19.88
CA ASP A 238 9.18 -20.53 21.00
C ASP A 238 8.17 -21.35 21.84
N ARG A 239 7.41 -22.24 21.20
CA ARG A 239 6.31 -22.99 21.86
C ARG A 239 6.25 -24.48 21.49
N ALA A 240 7.26 -24.99 20.79
CA ALA A 240 7.22 -26.34 20.25
C ALA A 240 8.63 -26.91 20.01
N TRP A 241 8.69 -28.18 19.61
CA TRP A 241 9.91 -28.82 19.12
C TRP A 241 9.70 -29.29 17.70
N ALA A 242 10.77 -29.33 16.94
CA ALA A 242 10.68 -29.62 15.52
C ALA A 242 11.90 -30.39 14.98
N ILE A 243 11.67 -31.00 13.81
CA ILE A 243 12.72 -31.49 12.90
C ILE A 243 12.48 -30.86 11.52
N ALA A 244 13.55 -30.64 10.76
CA ALA A 244 13.46 -30.05 9.42
C ALA A 244 14.45 -30.70 8.46
N ILE A 245 14.19 -30.52 7.15
CA ILE A 245 15.10 -30.81 6.06
C ILE A 245 15.21 -29.56 5.20
N LYS A 246 16.41 -29.16 4.82
CA LYS A 246 16.62 -28.17 3.76
C LYS A 246 16.35 -28.84 2.41
N VAL A 247 15.42 -28.32 1.63
CA VAL A 247 14.96 -28.92 0.38
C VAL A 247 15.33 -28.11 -0.85
N ASP A 248 15.60 -26.81 -0.67
CA ASP A 248 15.96 -25.94 -1.78
C ASP A 248 16.71 -24.71 -1.29
N GLU A 249 17.54 -24.11 -2.15
CA GLU A 249 18.19 -22.84 -1.89
C GLU A 249 18.24 -21.97 -3.15
N ARG A 250 18.19 -20.67 -2.96
CA ARG A 250 18.36 -19.70 -4.04
C ARG A 250 19.03 -18.43 -3.56
N TYR A 251 19.60 -17.71 -4.50
CA TYR A 251 20.10 -16.35 -4.26
C TYR A 251 19.17 -15.38 -4.96
N ILE A 252 18.60 -14.44 -4.22
CA ILE A 252 17.84 -13.33 -4.79
C ILE A 252 18.72 -12.08 -4.71
N ASN A 253 18.83 -11.38 -5.82
CA ASN A 253 19.36 -10.04 -5.82
C ASN A 253 18.20 -9.10 -5.43
N SER A 254 18.21 -8.62 -4.18
CA SER A 254 17.19 -7.69 -3.68
C SER A 254 17.10 -6.42 -4.52
N ASP A 255 18.23 -5.98 -5.07
CA ASP A 255 18.30 -4.77 -5.88
C ASP A 255 17.62 -4.97 -7.24
N ILE A 256 17.76 -6.17 -7.86
CA ILE A 256 17.05 -6.51 -9.11
C ILE A 256 15.55 -6.64 -8.87
N GLU A 257 15.10 -7.29 -7.81
CA GLU A 257 13.67 -7.41 -7.53
C GLU A 257 13.05 -6.05 -7.17
N SER A 258 13.74 -5.22 -6.42
CA SER A 258 13.34 -3.84 -6.16
C SER A 258 13.27 -3.03 -7.46
N CYS A 259 14.26 -3.15 -8.33
CA CYS A 259 14.29 -2.49 -9.63
C CYS A 259 13.14 -2.97 -10.54
N LYS A 260 12.89 -4.27 -10.63
CA LYS A 260 11.75 -4.82 -11.37
C LYS A 260 10.42 -4.28 -10.85
N GLN A 261 10.28 -4.17 -9.52
CA GLN A 261 9.07 -3.59 -8.93
C GLN A 261 8.92 -2.11 -9.28
N GLN A 262 10.01 -1.35 -9.30
CA GLN A 262 10.00 0.05 -9.74
C GLN A 262 9.55 0.18 -11.20
N ILE A 263 10.07 -0.67 -12.10
CA ILE A 263 9.65 -0.67 -13.52
C ILE A 263 8.16 -1.02 -13.64
N LYS A 264 7.67 -2.02 -12.88
CA LYS A 264 6.24 -2.36 -12.86
C LYS A 264 5.38 -1.20 -12.39
N ASN A 265 5.78 -0.54 -11.31
CA ASN A 265 5.08 0.64 -10.80
C ASN A 265 5.06 1.78 -11.82
N GLN A 266 6.19 2.00 -12.52
CA GLN A 266 6.26 2.99 -13.60
C GLN A 266 5.31 2.65 -14.76
N LYS A 267 5.24 1.39 -15.17
CA LYS A 267 4.31 0.94 -16.21
C LYS A 267 2.84 1.09 -15.78
N SER A 268 2.53 0.75 -14.53
CA SER A 268 1.18 0.96 -13.96
C SER A 268 0.81 2.45 -13.95
N LYS A 269 1.75 3.30 -13.57
CA LYS A 269 1.55 4.76 -13.61
C LYS A 269 1.32 5.26 -15.04
N THR A 270 2.10 4.77 -16.00
CA THR A 270 1.92 5.12 -17.42
C THR A 270 0.56 4.67 -17.95
N TYR A 271 0.11 3.46 -17.57
CA TYR A 271 -1.23 2.96 -17.90
C TYR A 271 -2.33 3.86 -17.34
N TYR A 272 -2.21 4.26 -16.08
CA TYR A 272 -3.18 5.18 -15.46
C TYR A 272 -3.19 6.55 -16.14
N LEU A 273 -2.04 7.11 -16.46
CA LEU A 273 -1.95 8.39 -17.18
C LEU A 273 -2.54 8.32 -18.60
N GLN A 274 -2.39 7.17 -19.27
CA GLN A 274 -3.04 6.95 -20.56
C GLN A 274 -4.55 6.90 -20.43
N TRP A 275 -5.07 6.19 -19.41
CA TRP A 275 -6.48 6.16 -19.08
C TRP A 275 -7.02 7.57 -18.76
N LEU A 276 -6.30 8.35 -17.95
CA LEU A 276 -6.70 9.73 -17.62
C LEU A 276 -6.71 10.62 -18.86
N LYS A 277 -5.77 10.43 -19.77
CA LYS A 277 -5.77 11.13 -21.06
C LYS A 277 -7.01 10.79 -21.88
N GLU A 278 -7.37 9.53 -21.99
CA GLU A 278 -8.58 9.07 -22.70
C GLU A 278 -9.85 9.63 -22.06
N LEU A 279 -9.93 9.65 -20.73
CA LEU A 279 -11.01 10.28 -19.99
C LEU A 279 -11.12 11.77 -20.33
N ARG A 280 -10.00 12.48 -20.35
CA ARG A 280 -9.94 13.90 -20.70
C ARG A 280 -10.33 14.15 -22.16
N ASP A 281 -9.84 13.32 -23.08
CA ASP A 281 -10.13 13.44 -24.52
C ASP A 281 -11.63 13.21 -24.83
N SER A 282 -12.35 12.46 -23.97
CA SER A 282 -13.80 12.22 -24.08
C SER A 282 -14.68 13.29 -23.43
N ALA A 283 -14.11 14.15 -22.58
CA ALA A 283 -14.83 15.16 -21.84
C ALA A 283 -15.02 16.46 -22.65
N TYR A 284 -16.12 17.16 -22.40
CA TYR A 284 -16.28 18.54 -22.84
C TYR A 284 -15.49 19.46 -21.91
N ILE A 285 -14.51 20.19 -22.44
CA ILE A 285 -13.66 21.10 -21.66
C ILE A 285 -13.59 22.45 -22.37
N GLU A 286 -13.94 23.52 -21.66
CA GLU A 286 -13.79 24.90 -22.11
C GLU A 286 -13.03 25.71 -21.04
N ILE A 287 -11.94 26.37 -21.43
CA ILE A 287 -11.10 27.14 -20.51
C ILE A 287 -11.15 28.63 -20.90
N TYR A 288 -11.51 29.47 -19.97
CA TYR A 288 -11.58 30.93 -20.13
C TYR A 288 -10.26 31.58 -19.72
N THR A 289 -9.29 31.51 -20.61
CA THR A 289 -7.91 31.95 -20.35
C THR A 289 -7.79 33.47 -20.11
N ASP A 290 -8.77 34.27 -20.56
CA ASP A 290 -8.86 35.70 -20.31
C ASP A 290 -9.27 36.05 -18.86
N LYS A 291 -9.65 35.05 -18.07
CA LYS A 291 -10.03 35.19 -16.66
C LYS A 291 -8.93 34.84 -15.66
N LEU A 292 -7.72 34.47 -16.14
CA LEU A 292 -6.62 33.99 -15.29
C LEU A 292 -5.60 35.07 -14.92
#